data_4689f1bf78b631ff39949bfa7d709be9
#
_entry.id   4689f1bf78b631ff39949bfa7d709be9
#
_cell.length_a   1.000
_cell.length_b   1.000
_cell.length_c   1.000
_cell.angle_alpha   90.00
_cell.angle_beta   90.00
_cell.angle_gamma   90.00
#
_symmetry.space_group_name_H-M   'P 1'
#
loop_
_entity.id
_entity.type
_entity.pdbx_description
1 polymer ?
#
loop_
_entity_poly.entity_id
_entity_poly.type
_entity_poly.pdbx_seq_one_letter_code
_entity_poly.pdbx_strand_id
1 'polypeptide(L)' 'MFLTATLRDDNGQSVGIIILREKVFKSGKTGFHGQGKLALDGQRYQAQAELVAIAAKSDTGGVEAEG' A
#
# COMPACT_ATOMS: atom_id res chain seq x y z
N MET A 1 3.96 -13.79 2.52
CA MET A 1 3.87 -12.64 3.37
C MET A 1 2.88 -11.67 2.82
N PHE A 2 2.16 -10.99 3.66
CA PHE A 2 1.29 -9.94 3.18
C PHE A 2 1.40 -8.77 4.14
N LEU A 3 0.97 -7.64 3.68
CA LEU A 3 1.01 -6.43 4.48
C LEU A 3 -0.39 -5.87 4.56
N THR A 4 -0.65 -5.04 5.55
CA THR A 4 -1.91 -4.35 5.61
C THR A 4 -1.64 -2.86 5.58
N ALA A 5 -2.47 -2.13 4.88
CA ALA A 5 -2.36 -0.68 4.83
C ALA A 5 -3.63 -0.12 5.43
N THR A 6 -3.50 0.68 6.44
CA THR A 6 -4.65 1.30 7.08
C THR A 6 -4.75 2.74 6.62
N LEU A 7 -5.91 3.11 6.13
CA LEU A 7 -6.14 4.47 5.70
C LEU A 7 -6.82 5.23 6.83
N ARG A 8 -6.30 6.39 7.14
CA ARG A 8 -6.86 7.19 8.22
C ARG A 8 -7.16 8.58 7.71
N ASP A 9 -8.14 9.18 8.27
CA ASP A 9 -8.46 10.54 7.89
C ASP A 9 -7.58 11.51 8.69
N ASP A 10 -7.79 12.78 8.51
CA ASP A 10 -6.96 13.77 9.17
C ASP A 10 -7.26 13.87 10.67
N ASN A 11 -8.26 13.19 11.15
CA ASN A 11 -8.51 13.12 12.57
C ASN A 11 -7.95 11.85 13.16
N GLY A 12 -7.29 11.05 12.35
CA GLY A 12 -6.69 9.83 12.86
C GLY A 12 -7.62 8.65 12.91
N GLN A 13 -8.82 8.77 12.36
CA GLN A 13 -9.74 7.66 12.42
C GLN A 13 -9.55 6.75 11.22
N SER A 14 -9.61 5.47 11.45
CA SER A 14 -9.43 4.50 10.39
C SER A 14 -10.64 4.50 9.48
N VAL A 15 -10.43 4.61 8.20
CA VAL A 15 -11.51 4.59 7.24
C VAL A 15 -11.47 3.38 6.34
N GLY A 16 -10.43 2.62 6.40
CA GLY A 16 -10.37 1.40 5.61
C GLY A 16 -9.05 0.70 5.73
N ILE A 17 -9.02 -0.55 5.33
CA ILE A 17 -7.83 -1.36 5.38
C ILE A 17 -7.71 -2.09 4.06
N ILE A 18 -6.53 -2.10 3.50
CA ILE A 18 -6.26 -2.81 2.26
C ILE A 18 -5.20 -3.85 2.56
N ILE A 19 -5.40 -5.06 2.10
CA ILE A 19 -4.42 -6.10 2.28
C ILE A 19 -3.61 -6.18 1.01
N LEU A 20 -2.29 -6.11 1.14
CA LEU A 20 -1.41 -6.17 0.01
C LEU A 20 -0.69 -7.50 0.01
N ARG A 21 -0.64 -8.14 -1.14
CA ARG A 21 0.02 -9.42 -1.27
C ARG A 21 1.19 -9.30 -2.20
N GLU A 22 2.13 -10.20 -2.07
CA GLU A 22 3.32 -10.16 -2.89
C GLU A 22 2.96 -10.27 -4.35
N LYS A 23 3.70 -9.57 -5.17
CA LYS A 23 3.44 -9.57 -6.59
C LYS A 23 4.72 -9.34 -7.38
N VAL A 24 4.83 -9.96 -8.53
CA VAL A 24 5.92 -9.70 -9.46
C VAL A 24 5.30 -8.92 -10.60
N PHE A 25 5.83 -7.74 -10.86
CA PHE A 25 5.25 -6.87 -11.88
C PHE A 25 5.83 -7.19 -13.25
N LYS A 26 5.19 -6.69 -14.31
CA LYS A 26 5.65 -7.00 -15.62
C LYS A 26 7.07 -6.59 -15.87
N SER A 27 7.56 -5.60 -15.20
CA SER A 27 8.94 -5.19 -15.37
C SER A 27 9.91 -6.15 -14.73
N GLY A 28 9.43 -7.14 -14.03
CA GLY A 28 10.29 -8.05 -13.32
C GLY A 28 10.57 -7.61 -11.89
N LYS A 29 10.13 -6.46 -11.50
CA LYS A 29 10.35 -6.02 -10.14
C LYS A 29 9.35 -6.69 -9.23
N THR A 30 9.70 -6.79 -7.97
CA THR A 30 8.82 -7.41 -7.01
C THR A 30 8.23 -6.36 -6.11
N GLY A 31 7.18 -6.69 -5.44
CA GLY A 31 6.56 -5.76 -4.52
C GLY A 31 5.28 -6.35 -3.97
N PHE A 32 4.32 -5.48 -3.70
CA PHE A 32 3.06 -5.88 -3.10
C PHE A 32 1.94 -5.10 -3.76
N HIS A 33 0.78 -5.70 -3.81
CA HIS A 33 -0.36 -5.03 -4.43
C HIS A 33 -1.63 -5.46 -3.72
N GLY A 34 -2.56 -4.55 -3.55
CA GLY A 34 -3.84 -4.86 -2.94
C GLY A 34 -4.92 -3.94 -3.42
N GLN A 35 -6.15 -4.37 -3.25
CA GLN A 35 -7.31 -3.60 -3.61
C GLN A 35 -8.35 -3.73 -2.54
N GLY A 36 -9.21 -2.78 -2.45
CA GLY A 36 -10.31 -2.84 -1.49
C GLY A 36 -11.33 -1.78 -1.83
N LYS A 37 -12.39 -1.73 -1.06
CA LYS A 37 -13.40 -0.73 -1.24
C LYS A 37 -13.66 -0.08 0.08
N LEU A 38 -14.00 1.18 0.05
CA LEU A 38 -14.32 1.88 1.27
C LEU A 38 -15.33 2.96 0.98
N ALA A 39 -15.93 3.47 1.99
CA ALA A 39 -16.91 4.52 1.85
C ALA A 39 -16.55 5.69 2.75
N LEU A 40 -16.66 6.87 2.21
CA LEU A 40 -16.44 8.07 2.97
C LEU A 40 -17.64 8.97 2.74
N ASP A 41 -18.27 9.39 3.82
CA ASP A 41 -19.41 10.26 3.73
C ASP A 41 -20.45 9.76 2.73
N GLY A 42 -20.69 8.49 2.75
CA GLY A 42 -21.71 7.92 1.88
C GLY A 42 -21.26 7.66 0.45
N GLN A 43 -20.08 8.09 0.09
CA GLN A 43 -19.58 7.86 -1.25
C GLN A 43 -18.69 6.65 -1.25
N ARG A 44 -18.88 5.74 -2.18
CA ARG A 44 -18.06 4.54 -2.25
C ARG A 44 -16.89 4.76 -3.18
N TYR A 45 -15.75 4.20 -2.79
CA TYR A 45 -14.54 4.33 -3.57
C TYR A 45 -13.89 2.97 -3.73
N GLN A 46 -13.24 2.77 -4.83
CA GLN A 46 -12.40 1.61 -5.02
C GLN A 46 -10.99 2.08 -4.75
N ALA A 47 -10.30 1.38 -3.89
CA ALA A 47 -8.96 1.77 -3.51
C ALA A 47 -7.97 0.72 -3.96
N GLN A 48 -6.77 1.15 -4.28
CA GLN A 48 -5.71 0.20 -4.55
C GLN A 48 -4.41 0.79 -4.09
N ALA A 49 -3.49 -0.07 -3.78
CA ALA A 49 -2.19 0.35 -3.32
C ALA A 49 -1.15 -0.60 -3.84
N GLU A 50 0.04 -0.11 -4.10
CA GLU A 50 1.11 -0.98 -4.50
C GLU A 50 2.43 -0.46 -4.01
N LEU A 51 3.32 -1.38 -3.76
CA LEU A 51 4.68 -1.08 -3.38
C LEU A 51 5.54 -1.77 -4.42
N VAL A 52 6.49 -1.06 -4.96
CA VAL A 52 7.37 -1.62 -5.99
C VAL A 52 8.81 -1.42 -5.55
N ALA A 53 9.59 -2.48 -5.56
CA ALA A 53 10.98 -2.39 -5.16
C ALA A 53 11.70 -1.43 -6.07
N ILE A 54 12.45 -0.51 -5.50
CA ILE A 54 13.11 0.43 -6.35
C ILE A 54 14.54 0.12 -6.55
N ALA A 55 15.26 -0.37 -5.70
CA ALA A 55 16.60 -0.60 -5.97
C ALA A 55 16.97 -1.75 -5.29
N ALA A 56 17.76 -2.44 -5.83
CA ALA A 56 18.13 -3.55 -5.32
C ALA A 56 18.83 -3.48 -4.12
N LYS A 57 19.57 -2.81 -3.78
CA LYS A 57 20.36 -2.84 -2.79
C LYS A 57 20.26 -2.06 -1.83
N SER A 58 19.63 -1.75 -1.37
CA SER A 58 19.59 -0.86 -0.61
C SER A 58 20.03 -0.90 0.54
N ASP A 59 20.02 -1.34 1.10
CA ASP A 59 20.58 -1.42 2.13
C ASP A 59 20.37 -0.60 3.13
N THR A 60 20.01 0.20 3.18
CA THR A 60 19.95 1.01 4.08
C THR A 60 19.11 0.69 5.03
N GLY A 61 18.36 0.03 5.11
CA GLY A 61 17.59 -0.20 6.04
C GLY A 61 16.74 0.71 6.57
N GLY A 62 16.59 1.64 6.38
CA GLY A 62 15.75 2.52 6.91
C GLY A 62 14.62 2.75 6.14
N VAL A 63 13.62 3.25 6.68
CA VAL A 63 12.60 3.55 5.96
C VAL A 63 12.71 4.87 5.61
N GLU A 64 12.76 5.27 4.58
CA GLU A 64 12.98 6.46 4.17
C GLU A 64 11.84 7.03 3.99
N ALA A 65 11.36 7.58 4.52
CA ALA A 65 10.32 8.21 4.33
C ALA A 65 10.24 9.04 3.43
N GLU A 66 10.45 9.35 2.96
CA GLU A 66 10.37 10.16 2.15
C GLU A 66 9.83 10.18 1.35
N GLY A 67 9.70 10.04 1.24
CA GLY A 67 9.07 10.09 0.42
C GLY A 67 8.81 10.51 0.22
#